data_d446066af75cb114f1128c7dca9dae7e
#
_entry.id   d446066af75cb114f1128c7dca9dae7e
#
_cell.length_a   1.000
_cell.length_b   1.000
_cell.length_c   1.000
_cell.angle_alpha   90.00
_cell.angle_beta   90.00
_cell.angle_gamma   90.00
#
_symmetry.space_group_name_H-M   'P 1'
#
loop_
_entity.id
_entity.type
_entity.pdbx_description
1 polymer ?
#
loop_
_entity_poly.entity_id
_entity_poly.type
_entity_poly.pdbx_seq_one_letter_code
_entity_poly.pdbx_strand_id
1 'polypeptide(L)'
;MSINEQQLLKEEYYAEAVRYMNNAKENLAKAKKEGKFYHDKKYVRTACGIAYSGLLVALDGFLRLKDIKPKPKDRKSIEFYQSNITKIDKKMLDYLNSAYHILHLSGYYDGIENATVIKEGFDNAYKIIDKIKP
;
A
#
# COMPACT_ATOMS: atom_id res chain seq x y z
N MET A 1 -11.32 10.61 -19.89
CA MET A 1 -11.39 9.13 -19.98
C MET A 1 -12.83 8.67 -20.16
N SER A 2 -13.07 7.77 -21.09
CA SER A 2 -14.39 7.13 -21.22
C SER A 2 -14.67 6.21 -20.03
N ILE A 3 -15.94 5.81 -19.86
CA ILE A 3 -16.32 4.87 -18.79
C ILE A 3 -15.60 3.54 -18.97
N ASN A 4 -15.47 3.05 -20.22
CA ASN A 4 -14.77 1.80 -20.49
C ASN A 4 -13.27 1.89 -20.16
N GLU A 5 -12.63 3.00 -20.50
CA GLU A 5 -11.23 3.22 -20.17
C GLU A 5 -11.01 3.28 -18.65
N GLN A 6 -11.92 3.95 -17.93
CA GLN A 6 -11.87 3.99 -16.48
C GLN A 6 -12.01 2.60 -15.86
N GLN A 7 -12.93 1.80 -16.36
CA GLN A 7 -13.16 0.45 -15.86
C GLN A 7 -11.94 -0.44 -16.10
N LEU A 8 -11.35 -0.41 -17.29
CA LEU A 8 -10.15 -1.16 -17.62
C LEU A 8 -8.97 -0.76 -16.74
N LEU A 9 -8.82 0.53 -16.48
CA LEU A 9 -7.76 1.06 -15.63
C LEU A 9 -7.92 0.54 -14.19
N LYS A 10 -9.14 0.58 -13.65
CA LYS A 10 -9.43 0.03 -12.32
C LYS A 10 -9.08 -1.45 -12.24
N GLU A 11 -9.52 -2.23 -13.21
CA GLU A 11 -9.26 -3.67 -13.24
C GLU A 11 -7.77 -3.96 -13.23
N GLU A 12 -7.01 -3.26 -14.06
CA GLU A 12 -5.56 -3.46 -14.17
C GLU A 12 -4.83 -3.11 -12.88
N TYR A 13 -5.05 -1.91 -12.35
CA TYR A 13 -4.36 -1.46 -11.15
C TYR A 13 -4.80 -2.21 -9.90
N TYR A 14 -6.09 -2.53 -9.79
CA TYR A 14 -6.59 -3.30 -8.67
C TYR A 14 -5.98 -4.71 -8.65
N ALA A 15 -6.00 -5.41 -9.78
CA ALA A 15 -5.44 -6.75 -9.89
C ALA A 15 -3.94 -6.75 -9.52
N GLU A 16 -3.19 -5.76 -9.99
CA GLU A 16 -1.77 -5.66 -9.70
C GLU A 16 -1.52 -5.38 -8.20
N ALA A 17 -2.26 -4.45 -7.61
CA ALA A 17 -2.15 -4.17 -6.18
C ALA A 17 -2.46 -5.41 -5.33
N VAL A 18 -3.52 -6.14 -5.67
CA VAL A 18 -3.90 -7.38 -4.97
C VAL A 18 -2.80 -8.43 -5.11
N ARG A 19 -2.19 -8.55 -6.30
CA ARG A 19 -1.08 -9.49 -6.51
C ARG A 19 0.09 -9.17 -5.56
N TYR A 20 0.44 -7.90 -5.40
CA TYR A 20 1.45 -7.48 -4.44
C TYR A 20 1.06 -7.87 -3.01
N MET A 21 -0.18 -7.60 -2.62
CA MET A 21 -0.63 -7.92 -1.26
C MET A 21 -0.59 -9.42 -0.99
N ASN A 22 -0.95 -10.25 -1.96
CA ASN A 22 -0.88 -11.70 -1.82
C ASN A 22 0.57 -12.17 -1.64
N ASN A 23 1.49 -11.61 -2.42
CA ASN A 23 2.93 -11.90 -2.28
C ASN A 23 3.44 -11.46 -0.91
N ALA A 24 3.00 -10.31 -0.42
CA ALA A 24 3.37 -9.82 0.90
C ALA A 24 2.92 -10.79 2.00
N LYS A 25 1.69 -11.28 1.92
CA LYS A 25 1.16 -12.26 2.89
C LYS A 25 1.93 -13.56 2.87
N GLU A 26 2.29 -14.06 1.69
CA GLU A 26 3.09 -15.27 1.56
C GLU A 26 4.45 -15.12 2.24
N ASN A 27 5.11 -13.97 2.05
CA ASN A 27 6.38 -13.70 2.71
C ASN A 27 6.22 -13.54 4.21
N LEU A 28 5.16 -12.88 4.65
CA LEU A 28 4.90 -12.68 6.08
C LEU A 28 4.70 -14.03 6.80
N ALA A 29 4.02 -14.97 6.12
CA ALA A 29 3.83 -16.32 6.68
C ALA A 29 5.15 -17.04 6.95
N LYS A 30 6.18 -16.76 6.16
CA LYS A 30 7.52 -17.33 6.35
C LYS A 30 8.22 -16.82 7.59
N ALA A 31 7.82 -15.67 8.12
CA ALA A 31 8.40 -15.10 9.33
C ALA A 31 8.03 -15.89 10.58
N LYS A 32 7.00 -16.70 10.49
CA LYS A 32 6.47 -17.53 11.59
C LYS A 32 6.12 -16.68 12.82
N LYS A 33 4.90 -16.79 13.26
CA LYS A 33 4.38 -16.00 14.37
C LYS A 33 4.31 -16.86 15.63
N GLU A 34 4.77 -16.31 16.75
CA GLU A 34 4.60 -16.90 18.06
C GLU A 34 3.91 -15.88 18.95
N GLY A 35 2.67 -16.17 19.33
CA GLY A 35 1.85 -15.21 20.05
C GLY A 35 1.63 -13.95 19.22
N LYS A 36 2.08 -12.81 19.73
CA LYS A 36 1.92 -11.50 19.11
C LYS A 36 3.13 -11.06 18.27
N PHE A 37 4.15 -11.91 18.15
CA PHE A 37 5.41 -11.50 17.53
C PHE A 37 5.83 -12.43 16.42
N TYR A 38 6.36 -11.84 15.34
CA TYR A 38 7.03 -12.58 14.29
C TYR A 38 8.48 -12.86 14.68
N HIS A 39 8.99 -14.03 14.28
CA HIS A 39 10.35 -14.44 14.63
C HIS A 39 11.42 -13.88 13.70
N ASP A 40 11.15 -13.84 12.40
CA ASP A 40 12.19 -13.54 11.41
C ASP A 40 11.99 -12.18 10.79
N LYS A 41 12.80 -11.22 11.22
CA LYS A 41 12.76 -9.84 10.71
C LYS A 41 12.95 -9.74 9.21
N LYS A 42 13.73 -10.65 8.62
CA LYS A 42 13.99 -10.63 7.19
C LYS A 42 12.69 -10.72 6.40
N TYR A 43 11.84 -11.66 6.77
CA TYR A 43 10.56 -11.84 6.09
C TYR A 43 9.55 -10.76 6.43
N VAL A 44 9.59 -10.21 7.64
CA VAL A 44 8.76 -9.04 7.99
C VAL A 44 9.13 -7.84 7.11
N ARG A 45 10.41 -7.53 6.99
CA ARG A 45 10.87 -6.43 6.14
C ARG A 45 10.48 -6.63 4.69
N THR A 46 10.70 -7.82 4.15
CA THR A 46 10.32 -8.15 2.79
C THR A 46 8.82 -8.00 2.57
N ALA A 47 8.02 -8.56 3.45
CA ALA A 47 6.56 -8.50 3.35
C ALA A 47 6.05 -7.07 3.40
N CYS A 48 6.52 -6.28 4.36
CA CYS A 48 6.09 -4.88 4.50
C CYS A 48 6.51 -4.03 3.30
N GLY A 49 7.70 -4.26 2.75
CA GLY A 49 8.15 -3.56 1.55
C GLY A 49 7.29 -3.89 0.34
N ILE A 50 6.92 -5.16 0.15
CA ILE A 50 6.04 -5.59 -0.94
C ILE A 50 4.64 -4.98 -0.75
N ALA A 51 4.10 -5.03 0.46
CA ALA A 51 2.78 -4.45 0.76
C ALA A 51 2.76 -2.94 0.48
N TYR A 52 3.81 -2.24 0.86
CA TYR A 52 3.92 -0.81 0.57
C TYR A 52 3.97 -0.55 -0.94
N SER A 53 4.69 -1.37 -1.69
CA SER A 53 4.71 -1.27 -3.16
C SER A 53 3.31 -1.48 -3.75
N GLY A 54 2.55 -2.43 -3.22
CA GLY A 54 1.16 -2.65 -3.64
C GLY A 54 0.26 -1.45 -3.35
N LEU A 55 0.45 -0.81 -2.20
CA LEU A 55 -0.23 0.43 -1.85
C LEU A 55 0.07 1.53 -2.88
N LEU A 56 1.33 1.70 -3.28
CA LEU A 56 1.71 2.71 -4.26
C LEU A 56 1.09 2.43 -5.63
N VAL A 57 1.00 1.17 -6.03
CA VAL A 57 0.30 0.79 -7.28
C VAL A 57 -1.15 1.27 -7.22
N ALA A 58 -1.85 1.03 -6.12
CA ALA A 58 -3.24 1.46 -5.96
C ALA A 58 -3.36 2.98 -5.99
N LEU A 59 -2.46 3.69 -5.33
CA LEU A 59 -2.44 5.16 -5.35
C LEU A 59 -2.21 5.71 -6.75
N ASP A 60 -1.28 5.11 -7.50
CA ASP A 60 -1.04 5.51 -8.88
C ASP A 60 -2.30 5.33 -9.74
N GLY A 61 -2.99 4.22 -9.57
CA GLY A 61 -4.26 3.97 -10.27
C GLY A 61 -5.32 4.98 -9.88
N PHE A 62 -5.48 5.25 -8.59
CA PHE A 62 -6.44 6.23 -8.09
C PHE A 62 -6.18 7.62 -8.67
N LEU A 63 -4.93 8.07 -8.66
CA LEU A 63 -4.57 9.39 -9.17
C LEU A 63 -4.76 9.48 -10.69
N ARG A 64 -4.47 8.41 -11.42
CA ARG A 64 -4.71 8.38 -12.87
C ARG A 64 -6.21 8.53 -13.20
N LEU A 65 -7.08 7.94 -12.39
CA LEU A 65 -8.53 8.11 -12.55
C LEU A 65 -8.95 9.57 -12.35
N LYS A 66 -8.14 10.35 -11.66
CA LYS A 66 -8.36 11.79 -11.42
C LYS A 66 -7.54 12.66 -12.39
N ASP A 67 -6.94 12.04 -13.42
CA ASP A 67 -6.08 12.71 -14.40
C ASP A 67 -4.84 13.39 -13.77
N ILE A 68 -4.37 12.85 -12.66
CA ILE A 68 -3.17 13.34 -11.99
C ILE A 68 -2.01 12.40 -12.30
N LYS A 69 -0.96 12.92 -12.94
CA LYS A 69 0.24 12.16 -13.29
C LYS A 69 1.46 12.71 -12.58
N PRO A 70 2.29 11.85 -11.98
CA PRO A 70 3.53 12.32 -11.37
C PRO A 70 4.51 12.77 -12.45
N LYS A 71 5.25 13.83 -12.16
CA LYS A 71 6.43 14.20 -12.95
C LYS A 71 7.58 13.26 -12.54
N PRO A 72 8.63 13.10 -13.37
CA PRO A 72 9.73 12.20 -13.00
C PRO A 72 10.31 12.45 -11.61
N LYS A 73 10.40 13.71 -11.18
CA LYS A 73 10.91 14.07 -9.85
C LYS A 73 9.98 13.67 -8.70
N ASP A 74 8.70 13.46 -8.99
CA ASP A 74 7.69 13.13 -7.98
C ASP A 74 7.51 11.63 -7.80
N ARG A 75 8.13 10.82 -8.63
CA ARG A 75 7.93 9.37 -8.63
C ARG A 75 8.27 8.76 -7.29
N LYS A 76 7.30 8.03 -6.72
CA LYS A 76 7.43 7.31 -5.44
C LYS A 76 7.76 8.22 -4.26
N SER A 77 7.59 9.54 -4.41
CA SER A 77 7.73 10.47 -3.31
C SER A 77 6.46 10.43 -2.46
N ILE A 78 6.61 10.15 -1.17
CA ILE A 78 5.45 10.16 -0.26
C ILE A 78 4.79 11.54 -0.23
N GLU A 79 5.56 12.60 -0.34
CA GLU A 79 5.05 13.97 -0.35
C GLU A 79 4.12 14.22 -1.53
N PHE A 80 4.43 13.66 -2.70
CA PHE A 80 3.58 13.76 -3.88
C PHE A 80 2.20 13.13 -3.59
N TYR A 81 2.19 11.92 -3.04
CA TYR A 81 0.93 11.24 -2.73
C TYR A 81 0.16 11.97 -1.64
N GLN A 82 0.81 12.36 -0.57
CA GLN A 82 0.17 13.09 0.53
C GLN A 82 -0.45 14.41 0.04
N SER A 83 0.27 15.18 -0.76
CA SER A 83 -0.20 16.47 -1.27
C SER A 83 -1.46 16.32 -2.12
N ASN A 84 -1.49 15.32 -2.98
CA ASN A 84 -2.63 15.09 -3.86
C ASN A 84 -3.83 14.49 -3.11
N ILE A 85 -3.59 13.51 -2.26
CA ILE A 85 -4.67 12.86 -1.50
C ILE A 85 -5.31 13.84 -0.51
N THR A 86 -4.52 14.71 0.12
CA THR A 86 -5.04 15.74 1.03
C THR A 86 -6.17 16.56 0.40
N LYS A 87 -6.04 16.86 -0.88
CA LYS A 87 -7.03 17.68 -1.61
C LYS A 87 -8.29 16.92 -1.98
N ILE A 88 -8.23 15.59 -1.99
CA ILE A 88 -9.30 14.75 -2.52
C ILE A 88 -10.09 14.06 -1.41
N ASP A 89 -9.41 13.46 -0.43
CA ASP A 89 -10.04 12.60 0.57
C ASP A 89 -9.17 12.56 1.84
N LYS A 90 -9.60 13.28 2.87
CA LYS A 90 -8.85 13.36 4.13
C LYS A 90 -8.78 12.02 4.86
N LYS A 91 -9.83 11.21 4.78
CA LYS A 91 -9.82 9.91 5.43
C LYS A 91 -8.84 8.96 4.76
N MET A 92 -8.77 9.02 3.44
CA MET A 92 -7.79 8.27 2.67
C MET A 92 -6.37 8.72 3.02
N LEU A 93 -6.17 10.01 3.28
CA LEU A 93 -4.87 10.53 3.73
C LEU A 93 -4.47 9.90 5.07
N ASP A 94 -5.41 9.77 6.00
CA ASP A 94 -5.14 9.14 7.30
C ASP A 94 -4.70 7.68 7.12
N TYR A 95 -5.39 6.93 6.25
CA TYR A 95 -5.00 5.56 5.94
C TYR A 95 -3.61 5.51 5.30
N LEU A 96 -3.32 6.43 4.39
CA LEU A 96 -2.02 6.50 3.73
C LEU A 96 -0.90 6.79 4.73
N ASN A 97 -1.10 7.78 5.60
CA ASN A 97 -0.08 8.14 6.58
C ASN A 97 0.20 6.98 7.55
N SER A 98 -0.84 6.31 8.01
CA SER A 98 -0.70 5.15 8.89
C SER A 98 0.01 3.98 8.18
N ALA A 99 -0.41 3.65 6.97
CA ALA A 99 0.20 2.57 6.20
C ALA A 99 1.67 2.88 5.86
N TYR A 100 1.96 4.12 5.48
CA TYR A 100 3.35 4.55 5.22
C TYR A 100 4.21 4.37 6.46
N HIS A 101 3.75 4.87 7.60
CA HIS A 101 4.49 4.78 8.85
C HIS A 101 4.75 3.31 9.24
N ILE A 102 3.73 2.48 9.16
CA ILE A 102 3.84 1.08 9.59
C ILE A 102 4.60 0.24 8.56
N LEU A 103 4.19 0.28 7.29
CA LEU A 103 4.75 -0.63 6.28
C LEU A 103 6.14 -0.19 5.81
N HIS A 104 6.34 1.10 5.58
CA HIS A 104 7.61 1.57 5.03
C HIS A 104 8.65 1.82 6.12
N LEU A 105 8.27 2.49 7.20
CA LEU A 105 9.21 2.86 8.26
C LEU A 105 9.37 1.75 9.31
N SER A 106 8.30 1.40 10.01
CA SER A 106 8.40 0.40 11.09
C SER A 106 8.66 -1.01 10.57
N GLY A 107 8.01 -1.40 9.48
CA GLY A 107 8.13 -2.75 8.91
C GLY A 107 9.37 -2.91 8.05
N TYR A 108 9.43 -2.18 6.93
CA TYR A 108 10.51 -2.35 5.96
C TYR A 108 11.87 -1.92 6.51
N TYR A 109 11.98 -0.73 7.07
CA TYR A 109 13.26 -0.24 7.62
C TYR A 109 13.60 -0.87 8.96
N ASP A 110 12.68 -0.86 9.91
CA ASP A 110 12.99 -1.26 11.29
C ASP A 110 12.76 -2.75 11.57
N GLY A 111 11.96 -3.43 10.73
CA GLY A 111 11.67 -4.85 10.94
C GLY A 111 10.88 -5.11 12.22
N ILE A 112 9.87 -4.25 12.50
CA ILE A 112 9.03 -4.42 13.70
C ILE A 112 8.43 -5.82 13.75
N GLU A 113 8.42 -6.42 14.92
CA GLU A 113 7.97 -7.81 15.08
C GLU A 113 6.52 -7.93 15.55
N ASN A 114 5.91 -6.83 16.01
CA ASN A 114 4.54 -6.84 16.54
C ASN A 114 3.51 -7.13 15.44
N ALA A 115 2.86 -8.30 15.53
CA ALA A 115 1.91 -8.75 14.50
C ALA A 115 0.66 -7.89 14.43
N THR A 116 0.19 -7.34 15.55
CA THR A 116 -1.00 -6.48 15.59
C THR A 116 -0.75 -5.19 14.82
N VAL A 117 0.41 -4.58 15.00
CA VAL A 117 0.78 -3.34 14.31
C VAL A 117 0.91 -3.60 12.80
N ILE A 118 1.57 -4.69 12.42
CA ILE A 118 1.73 -5.06 11.01
C ILE A 118 0.37 -5.27 10.36
N LYS A 119 -0.54 -5.97 11.05
CA LYS A 119 -1.90 -6.19 10.56
C LYS A 119 -2.61 -4.85 10.30
N GLU A 120 -2.47 -3.88 11.18
CA GLU A 120 -3.04 -2.55 10.98
C GLU A 120 -2.51 -1.88 9.72
N GLY A 121 -1.21 -1.99 9.46
CA GLY A 121 -0.60 -1.47 8.23
C GLY A 121 -1.19 -2.11 6.99
N PHE A 122 -1.35 -3.43 6.99
CA PHE A 122 -1.98 -4.15 5.87
C PHE A 122 -3.45 -3.74 5.71
N ASP A 123 -4.20 -3.64 6.80
CA ASP A 123 -5.61 -3.25 6.75
C ASP A 123 -5.78 -1.85 6.15
N ASN A 124 -4.92 -0.90 6.52
CA ASN A 124 -4.96 0.45 5.96
C ASN A 124 -4.61 0.47 4.47
N ALA A 125 -3.66 -0.36 4.06
CA ALA A 125 -3.35 -0.50 2.63
C ALA A 125 -4.56 -1.04 1.87
N TYR A 126 -5.25 -2.05 2.40
CA TYR A 126 -6.46 -2.59 1.77
C TYR A 126 -7.58 -1.56 1.65
N LYS A 127 -7.75 -0.69 2.65
CA LYS A 127 -8.76 0.38 2.59
C LYS A 127 -8.50 1.32 1.41
N ILE A 128 -7.24 1.57 1.10
CA ILE A 128 -6.88 2.39 -0.07
C ILE A 128 -7.07 1.60 -1.36
N ILE A 129 -6.61 0.36 -1.40
CA ILE A 129 -6.76 -0.52 -2.58
C ILE A 129 -8.22 -0.66 -2.95
N ASP A 130 -9.12 -0.78 -1.97
CA ASP A 130 -10.55 -0.89 -2.21
C ASP A 130 -11.15 0.33 -2.90
N LYS A 131 -10.50 1.50 -2.85
CA LYS A 131 -10.95 2.70 -3.56
C LYS A 131 -10.93 2.54 -5.07
N ILE A 132 -10.10 1.65 -5.60
CA ILE A 132 -10.04 1.38 -7.05
C ILE A 132 -10.62 0.02 -7.41
N LYS A 133 -11.34 -0.61 -6.50
CA LYS A 133 -11.99 -1.88 -6.77
C LYS A 133 -13.04 -1.72 -7.85
N PRO A 134 -12.98 -2.51 -8.94
CA PRO A 134 -13.93 -2.43 -10.05
C PRO A 134 -15.33 -2.82 -9.66
#